data_51eac150350c2478c7d2aa5b9a28a932
#
_entry.id   51eac150350c2478c7d2aa5b9a28a932
#
_cell.length_a   1.000
_cell.length_b   1.000
_cell.length_c   1.000
_cell.angle_alpha   90.00
_cell.angle_beta   90.00
_cell.angle_gamma   90.00
#
_symmetry.space_group_name_H-M   'P 1'
#
loop_
_entity.id
_entity.type
_entity.pdbx_description
1 polymer ?
#
loop_
_entity_poly.entity_id
_entity_poly.type
_entity_poly.pdbx_seq_one_letter_code
_entity_poly.pdbx_strand_id
1 'polypeptide(L)'
;MFLESEMEIMKKAYVGSLNKIKVGATTEVLSQYGYEVIGIDAPSQVSAQPMTDDETIEGATNRALGLPTDGLRIGLEAGVMLHKDTLFLTNWGVLIDEDGNRIVAGGTRIALPDEVKKTLFEDGLELSDAMAKHYNKKDIKFKEGAIGYF
;
A
#
# COMPACT_ATOMS: atom_id res chain seq x y z
N MET A 1 35.28 -16.09 -12.38
CA MET A 1 34.26 -16.32 -13.42
C MET A 1 32.94 -16.68 -12.72
N PHE A 2 31.90 -16.03 -13.13
CA PHE A 2 30.58 -16.36 -12.59
C PHE A 2 30.06 -17.64 -13.19
N LEU A 3 29.41 -18.45 -12.38
CA LEU A 3 28.63 -19.57 -12.86
C LEU A 3 27.36 -19.03 -13.54
N GLU A 4 26.78 -19.79 -14.45
CA GLU A 4 25.52 -19.38 -15.09
C GLU A 4 24.44 -19.03 -14.08
N SER A 5 24.37 -19.76 -12.97
CA SER A 5 23.44 -19.49 -11.88
C SER A 5 23.64 -18.12 -11.24
N GLU A 6 24.87 -17.60 -11.24
CA GLU A 6 25.19 -16.28 -10.71
C GLU A 6 24.91 -15.17 -11.72
N MET A 7 24.78 -15.54 -12.98
CA MET A 7 24.48 -14.64 -14.08
C MET A 7 22.98 -14.68 -14.46
N GLU A 8 22.20 -15.47 -13.74
CA GLU A 8 20.76 -15.52 -13.98
C GLU A 8 20.13 -14.15 -13.84
N ILE A 9 19.19 -13.89 -14.73
CA ILE A 9 18.40 -12.67 -14.66
C ILE A 9 17.63 -12.69 -13.33
N MET A 10 17.72 -11.60 -12.59
CA MET A 10 16.95 -11.45 -11.36
C MET A 10 15.47 -11.65 -11.65
N LYS A 11 14.80 -12.31 -10.73
CA LYS A 11 13.35 -12.44 -10.79
C LYS A 11 12.72 -11.06 -10.62
N LYS A 12 11.60 -10.86 -11.27
CA LYS A 12 10.88 -9.59 -11.21
C LYS A 12 9.78 -9.62 -10.17
N ALA A 13 9.63 -8.53 -9.47
CA ALA A 13 8.51 -8.26 -8.59
C ALA A 13 7.98 -6.86 -8.90
N TYR A 14 6.69 -6.78 -9.15
CA TYR A 14 6.03 -5.51 -9.45
C TYR A 14 5.25 -5.05 -8.23
N VAL A 15 5.35 -3.77 -7.91
CA VAL A 15 4.52 -3.16 -6.88
C VAL A 15 3.64 -2.09 -7.53
N GLY A 16 2.35 -2.12 -7.22
CA GLY A 16 1.35 -1.24 -7.82
C GLY A 16 1.37 0.17 -7.23
N SER A 17 2.52 0.82 -7.28
CA SER A 17 2.71 2.17 -6.75
C SER A 17 3.95 2.81 -7.36
N LEU A 18 3.91 4.12 -7.53
CA LEU A 18 5.08 4.93 -7.86
C LEU A 18 5.65 5.65 -6.64
N ASN A 19 5.03 5.46 -5.47
CA ASN A 19 5.49 6.07 -4.23
C ASN A 19 6.85 5.48 -3.83
N LYS A 20 7.86 6.33 -3.69
CA LYS A 20 9.24 5.92 -3.40
C LYS A 20 9.37 5.15 -2.09
N ILE A 21 8.55 5.47 -1.09
CA ILE A 21 8.57 4.79 0.20
C ILE A 21 8.06 3.36 0.05
N LYS A 22 6.96 3.18 -0.66
CA LYS A 22 6.38 1.84 -0.90
C LYS A 22 7.29 0.98 -1.79
N VAL A 23 7.81 1.55 -2.86
CA VAL A 23 8.76 0.86 -3.73
C VAL A 23 10.03 0.51 -2.98
N GLY A 24 10.57 1.45 -2.20
CA GLY A 24 11.78 1.24 -1.41
C GLY A 24 11.61 0.16 -0.35
N ALA A 25 10.50 0.16 0.38
CA ALA A 25 10.21 -0.85 1.40
C ALA A 25 10.09 -2.24 0.77
N THR A 26 9.41 -2.34 -0.37
CA THR A 26 9.27 -3.60 -1.10
C THR A 26 10.62 -4.09 -1.60
N THR A 27 11.45 -3.18 -2.13
CA THR A 27 12.80 -3.49 -2.60
C THR A 27 13.68 -4.01 -1.47
N GLU A 28 13.64 -3.35 -0.31
CA GLU A 28 14.44 -3.76 0.84
C GLU A 28 14.16 -5.20 1.27
N VAL A 29 12.90 -5.60 1.23
CA VAL A 29 12.52 -6.98 1.60
C VAL A 29 12.83 -7.96 0.48
N LEU A 30 12.39 -7.69 -0.74
CA LEU A 30 12.42 -8.67 -1.81
C LEU A 30 13.78 -8.81 -2.50
N SER A 31 14.63 -7.79 -2.44
CA SER A 31 15.99 -7.91 -2.98
C SER A 31 16.79 -9.01 -2.27
N GLN A 32 16.49 -9.28 -1.02
CA GLN A 32 17.11 -10.37 -0.24
C GLN A 32 16.81 -11.75 -0.82
N TYR A 33 15.76 -11.87 -1.61
CA TYR A 33 15.32 -13.13 -2.21
C TYR A 33 15.58 -13.17 -3.73
N GLY A 34 16.39 -12.25 -4.23
CA GLY A 34 16.79 -12.24 -5.63
C GLY A 34 15.79 -11.58 -6.59
N TYR A 35 14.92 -10.71 -6.07
CA TYR A 35 13.96 -9.98 -6.91
C TYR A 35 14.44 -8.58 -7.23
N GLU A 36 14.24 -8.18 -8.47
CA GLU A 36 14.28 -6.79 -8.88
C GLU A 36 12.87 -6.23 -8.74
N VAL A 37 12.71 -5.15 -7.99
CA VAL A 37 11.42 -4.54 -7.72
C VAL A 37 11.18 -3.36 -8.65
N ILE A 38 10.04 -3.37 -9.32
CA ILE A 38 9.64 -2.35 -10.29
C ILE A 38 8.31 -1.76 -9.85
N GLY A 39 8.29 -0.43 -9.62
CA GLY A 39 7.05 0.30 -9.29
C GLY A 39 6.28 0.64 -10.56
N ILE A 40 4.99 0.37 -10.57
CA ILE A 40 4.09 0.67 -11.67
C ILE A 40 2.84 1.34 -11.11
N ASP A 41 2.38 2.38 -11.77
CA ASP A 41 1.11 3.01 -11.41
C ASP A 41 -0.05 2.06 -11.78
N ALA A 42 -0.68 1.50 -10.77
CA ALA A 42 -1.81 0.58 -10.94
C ALA A 42 -2.98 1.10 -10.12
N PRO A 43 -4.14 1.34 -10.74
CA PRO A 43 -5.28 1.93 -10.04
C PRO A 43 -5.91 0.93 -9.07
N SER A 44 -6.40 1.44 -7.94
CA SER A 44 -7.12 0.63 -6.96
C SER A 44 -8.54 0.27 -7.41
N GLN A 45 -9.14 1.10 -8.25
CA GLN A 45 -10.51 0.96 -8.74
C GLN A 45 -11.56 0.92 -7.62
N VAL A 46 -11.20 1.42 -6.46
CA VAL A 46 -12.10 1.67 -5.33
C VAL A 46 -12.07 3.16 -5.01
N SER A 47 -12.75 3.59 -3.96
CA SER A 47 -12.73 5.01 -3.59
C SER A 47 -11.30 5.47 -3.26
N ALA A 48 -11.04 6.77 -3.43
CA ALA A 48 -9.75 7.36 -3.10
C ALA A 48 -9.42 7.20 -1.61
N GLN A 49 -10.45 7.11 -0.77
CA GLN A 49 -10.32 6.85 0.67
C GLN A 49 -11.14 5.61 1.02
N PRO A 50 -10.55 4.41 1.03
CA PRO A 50 -11.25 3.21 1.49
C PRO A 50 -11.66 3.34 2.96
N MET A 51 -12.91 3.01 3.24
CA MET A 51 -13.53 3.21 4.55
C MET A 51 -13.81 1.90 5.29
N THR A 52 -13.45 0.78 4.70
CA THR A 52 -13.59 -0.55 5.30
C THR A 52 -12.37 -1.41 4.94
N ASP A 53 -12.14 -2.47 5.71
CA ASP A 53 -11.11 -3.44 5.38
C ASP A 53 -11.41 -4.12 4.03
N ASP A 54 -12.66 -4.46 3.79
CA ASP A 54 -13.05 -5.11 2.53
C ASP A 54 -12.71 -4.23 1.33
N GLU A 55 -13.02 -2.95 1.39
CA GLU A 55 -12.69 -2.00 0.32
C GLU A 55 -11.17 -1.83 0.18
N THR A 56 -10.46 -1.77 1.29
CA THR A 56 -9.00 -1.61 1.28
C THR A 56 -8.33 -2.84 0.65
N ILE A 57 -8.77 -4.04 1.01
CA ILE A 57 -8.27 -5.30 0.43
C ILE A 57 -8.62 -5.37 -1.06
N GLU A 58 -9.82 -4.98 -1.43
CA GLU A 58 -10.22 -4.91 -2.83
C GLU A 58 -9.32 -3.98 -3.64
N GLY A 59 -9.03 -2.80 -3.09
CA GLY A 59 -8.10 -1.85 -3.71
C GLY A 59 -6.69 -2.42 -3.88
N ALA A 60 -6.16 -3.06 -2.86
CA ALA A 60 -4.86 -3.71 -2.93
C ALA A 60 -4.86 -4.84 -3.97
N THR A 61 -5.93 -5.62 -4.01
CA THR A 61 -6.11 -6.71 -4.98
C THR A 61 -6.12 -6.17 -6.42
N ASN A 62 -6.89 -5.11 -6.66
CA ASN A 62 -6.99 -4.50 -7.98
C ASN A 62 -5.63 -3.94 -8.44
N ARG A 63 -4.88 -3.33 -7.54
CA ARG A 63 -3.52 -2.86 -7.87
C ARG A 63 -2.61 -4.03 -8.28
N ALA A 64 -2.66 -5.13 -7.54
CA ALA A 64 -1.88 -6.32 -7.89
C ALA A 64 -2.31 -6.92 -9.23
N LEU A 65 -3.60 -7.05 -9.47
CA LEU A 65 -4.13 -7.61 -10.71
C LEU A 65 -3.80 -6.76 -11.94
N GLY A 66 -3.58 -5.47 -11.77
CA GLY A 66 -3.22 -4.56 -12.87
C GLY A 66 -1.75 -4.63 -13.27
N LEU A 67 -0.94 -5.48 -12.62
CA LEU A 67 0.50 -5.58 -12.86
C LEU A 67 0.84 -6.67 -13.89
N PRO A 68 2.02 -6.58 -14.52
CA PRO A 68 2.47 -7.64 -15.44
C PRO A 68 2.55 -9.01 -14.76
N THR A 69 2.27 -10.06 -15.52
CA THR A 69 2.16 -11.42 -14.99
C THR A 69 3.46 -12.22 -15.02
N ASP A 70 4.55 -11.62 -15.47
CA ASP A 70 5.86 -12.28 -15.58
C ASP A 70 6.71 -12.16 -14.31
N GLY A 71 6.08 -11.92 -13.18
CA GLY A 71 6.74 -11.83 -11.88
C GLY A 71 5.75 -11.80 -10.73
N LEU A 72 6.24 -11.58 -9.53
CA LEU A 72 5.39 -11.33 -8.39
C LEU A 72 4.61 -10.03 -8.59
N ARG A 73 3.38 -10.00 -8.14
CA ARG A 73 2.52 -8.83 -8.24
C ARG A 73 2.07 -8.43 -6.84
N ILE A 74 2.39 -7.21 -6.44
CA ILE A 74 2.14 -6.73 -5.09
C ILE A 74 1.27 -5.48 -5.15
N GLY A 75 0.12 -5.55 -4.51
CA GLY A 75 -0.75 -4.40 -4.28
C GLY A 75 -0.71 -4.01 -2.81
N LEU A 76 -0.52 -2.73 -2.56
CA LEU A 76 -0.53 -2.16 -1.23
C LEU A 76 -1.59 -1.06 -1.18
N GLU A 77 -2.42 -1.09 -0.15
CA GLU A 77 -3.44 -0.08 0.03
C GLU A 77 -3.59 0.29 1.50
N ALA A 78 -3.80 1.57 1.75
CA ALA A 78 -4.13 2.08 3.06
C ALA A 78 -5.59 2.50 3.07
N GLY A 79 -6.24 2.29 4.20
CA GLY A 79 -7.62 2.68 4.39
C GLY A 79 -7.91 2.96 5.85
N VAL A 80 -9.16 3.09 6.17
CA VAL A 80 -9.60 3.22 7.54
C VAL A 80 -10.67 2.18 7.82
N MET A 81 -10.85 1.87 9.09
CA MET A 81 -11.90 0.95 9.53
C MET A 81 -12.47 1.45 10.85
N LEU A 82 -13.78 1.52 10.92
CA LEU A 82 -14.48 1.87 12.15
C LEU A 82 -14.69 0.61 12.99
N HIS A 83 -14.19 0.64 14.21
CA HIS A 83 -14.49 -0.37 15.21
C HIS A 83 -15.18 0.33 16.38
N LYS A 84 -16.46 0.05 16.57
CA LYS A 84 -17.31 0.82 17.48
C LYS A 84 -17.20 2.31 17.14
N ASP A 85 -16.76 3.14 18.06
CA ASP A 85 -16.64 4.58 17.86
C ASP A 85 -15.22 5.03 17.47
N THR A 86 -14.27 4.09 17.38
CA THR A 86 -12.87 4.40 17.05
C THR A 86 -12.57 4.10 15.60
N LEU A 87 -12.05 5.09 14.90
CA LEU A 87 -11.58 4.92 13.54
C LEU A 87 -10.09 4.54 13.56
N PHE A 88 -9.75 3.46 12.86
CA PHE A 88 -8.37 2.98 12.75
C PHE A 88 -7.82 3.21 11.36
N LEU A 89 -6.58 3.68 11.28
CA LEU A 89 -5.79 3.59 10.06
C LEU A 89 -5.37 2.13 9.87
N THR A 90 -5.57 1.62 8.67
CA THR A 90 -5.23 0.24 8.34
C THR A 90 -4.39 0.17 7.08
N ASN A 91 -3.60 -0.89 6.95
CA ASN A 91 -2.83 -1.19 5.75
C ASN A 91 -3.02 -2.65 5.38
N TRP A 92 -3.19 -2.89 4.09
CA TRP A 92 -3.33 -4.23 3.56
C TRP A 92 -2.41 -4.42 2.36
N GLY A 93 -1.87 -5.61 2.24
CA GLY A 93 -1.08 -6.01 1.10
C GLY A 93 -1.64 -7.28 0.49
N VAL A 94 -1.59 -7.35 -0.83
CA VAL A 94 -1.94 -8.55 -1.59
C VAL A 94 -0.76 -8.89 -2.48
N LEU A 95 -0.30 -10.13 -2.39
CA LEU A 95 0.74 -10.67 -3.25
C LEU A 95 0.13 -11.77 -4.10
N ILE A 96 0.34 -11.69 -5.41
CA ILE A 96 -0.07 -12.73 -6.35
C ILE A 96 1.19 -13.27 -7.01
N ASP A 97 1.45 -14.55 -6.87
CA ASP A 97 2.62 -15.17 -7.49
C ASP A 97 2.39 -15.48 -8.98
N GLU A 98 3.41 -16.02 -9.62
CA GLU A 98 3.37 -16.31 -11.06
C GLU A 98 2.37 -17.42 -11.40
N ASP A 99 2.03 -18.26 -10.43
CA ASP A 99 1.03 -19.33 -10.58
C ASP A 99 -0.39 -18.86 -10.28
N GLY A 100 -0.54 -17.59 -9.89
CA GLY A 100 -1.83 -17.01 -9.54
C GLY A 100 -2.25 -17.23 -8.10
N ASN A 101 -1.37 -17.77 -7.25
CA ASN A 101 -1.66 -17.93 -5.83
C ASN A 101 -1.68 -16.56 -5.15
N ARG A 102 -2.67 -16.35 -4.31
CA ARG A 102 -2.90 -15.05 -3.66
C ARG A 102 -2.66 -15.15 -2.15
N ILE A 103 -1.87 -14.22 -1.64
CA ILE A 103 -1.63 -14.07 -0.21
C ILE A 103 -2.10 -12.67 0.19
N VAL A 104 -2.90 -12.59 1.25
CA VAL A 104 -3.40 -11.33 1.78
C VAL A 104 -2.82 -11.16 3.19
N ALA A 105 -2.26 -10.00 3.46
CA ALA A 105 -1.69 -9.70 4.76
C ALA A 105 -2.13 -8.33 5.25
N GLY A 106 -2.52 -8.25 6.51
CA GLY A 106 -2.83 -6.99 7.17
C GLY A 106 -1.62 -6.46 7.91
N GLY A 107 -1.49 -5.14 7.89
CA GLY A 107 -0.45 -4.44 8.63
C GLY A 107 -0.93 -3.91 9.97
N THR A 108 -0.18 -2.97 10.51
CA THR A 108 -0.48 -2.32 11.78
C THR A 108 -1.79 -1.54 11.71
N ARG A 109 -2.55 -1.58 12.80
CA ARG A 109 -3.74 -0.75 12.99
C ARG A 109 -3.44 0.33 14.01
N ILE A 110 -3.75 1.58 13.67
CA ILE A 110 -3.49 2.72 14.53
C ILE A 110 -4.79 3.49 14.73
N ALA A 111 -5.17 3.69 16.00
CA ALA A 111 -6.33 4.49 16.32
C ALA A 111 -6.08 5.96 15.95
N LEU A 112 -7.01 6.54 15.20
CA LEU A 112 -6.93 7.93 14.77
C LEU A 112 -7.57 8.85 15.80
N PRO A 113 -7.05 10.08 15.96
CA PRO A 113 -7.68 11.08 16.81
C PRO A 113 -9.12 11.38 16.36
N ASP A 114 -9.98 11.74 17.32
CA ASP A 114 -11.39 12.04 17.03
C ASP A 114 -11.56 13.20 16.05
N GLU A 115 -10.70 14.20 16.09
CA GLU A 115 -10.75 15.30 15.13
C GLU A 115 -10.48 14.86 13.69
N VAL A 116 -9.59 13.90 13.48
CA VAL A 116 -9.32 13.34 12.16
C VAL A 116 -10.51 12.52 11.67
N LYS A 117 -11.07 11.67 12.54
CA LYS A 117 -12.27 10.90 12.24
C LYS A 117 -13.42 11.82 11.82
N LYS A 118 -13.67 12.86 12.59
CA LYS A 118 -14.74 13.82 12.31
C LYS A 118 -14.56 14.49 10.96
N THR A 119 -13.33 14.90 10.63
CA THR A 119 -13.02 15.54 9.36
C THR A 119 -13.26 14.60 8.19
N LEU A 120 -12.86 13.33 8.30
CA LEU A 120 -13.10 12.34 7.25
C LEU A 120 -14.60 12.13 6.98
N PHE A 121 -15.40 12.01 8.02
CA PHE A 121 -16.83 11.76 7.87
C PHE A 121 -17.63 13.00 7.47
N GLU A 122 -17.27 14.17 7.98
CA GLU A 122 -18.01 15.40 7.71
C GLU A 122 -17.58 16.08 6.42
N ASP A 123 -16.28 16.15 6.15
CA ASP A 123 -15.73 16.89 5.01
C ASP A 123 -15.44 15.98 3.81
N GLY A 124 -15.51 14.66 3.96
CA GLY A 124 -15.25 13.72 2.89
C GLY A 124 -13.81 13.74 2.38
N LEU A 125 -12.86 14.18 3.19
CA LEU A 125 -11.46 14.28 2.81
C LEU A 125 -10.76 12.92 2.87
N GLU A 126 -9.69 12.78 2.07
CA GLU A 126 -8.75 11.68 2.25
C GLU A 126 -7.98 11.87 3.57
N LEU A 127 -7.47 10.75 4.11
CA LEU A 127 -6.76 10.78 5.39
C LEU A 127 -5.58 11.76 5.39
N SER A 128 -4.78 11.78 4.33
CA SER A 128 -3.63 12.69 4.25
C SER A 128 -4.05 14.15 4.27
N ASP A 129 -5.18 14.49 3.67
CA ASP A 129 -5.72 15.86 3.66
C ASP A 129 -6.27 16.22 5.03
N ALA A 130 -6.94 15.28 5.70
CA ALA A 130 -7.42 15.48 7.05
C ALA A 130 -6.27 15.68 8.04
N MET A 131 -5.19 14.91 7.88
CA MET A 131 -3.98 15.07 8.68
C MET A 131 -3.33 16.43 8.45
N ALA A 132 -3.23 16.87 7.19
CA ALA A 132 -2.67 18.18 6.86
C ALA A 132 -3.49 19.32 7.48
N LYS A 133 -4.81 19.19 7.47
CA LYS A 133 -5.73 20.19 8.05
C LYS A 133 -5.48 20.39 9.56
N HIS A 134 -5.30 19.29 10.30
CA HIS A 134 -5.19 19.35 11.76
C HIS A 134 -3.76 19.56 12.26
N TYR A 135 -2.75 19.15 11.51
CA TYR A 135 -1.37 19.14 11.96
C TYR A 135 -0.45 20.04 11.14
N ASN A 136 -1.00 20.82 10.22
CA ASN A 136 -0.25 21.76 9.35
C ASN A 136 0.90 21.08 8.60
N LYS A 137 0.76 19.78 8.33
CA LYS A 137 1.79 19.04 7.63
C LYS A 137 1.33 18.78 6.21
N LYS A 138 1.85 19.60 5.29
CA LYS A 138 1.61 19.45 3.86
C LYS A 138 2.47 18.30 3.33
N ASP A 139 2.13 17.75 2.18
CA ASP A 139 2.91 16.70 1.51
C ASP A 139 2.97 15.35 2.24
N ILE A 140 2.16 15.12 3.27
CA ILE A 140 2.10 13.84 3.98
C ILE A 140 1.91 12.69 3.01
N LYS A 141 1.04 12.88 2.01
CA LYS A 141 0.70 11.87 1.01
C LYS A 141 1.91 11.43 0.17
N PHE A 142 2.84 12.36 -0.09
CA PHE A 142 3.96 12.11 -0.98
C PHE A 142 5.26 11.79 -0.25
N LYS A 143 5.37 12.15 1.01
CA LYS A 143 6.58 11.97 1.80
C LYS A 143 6.49 10.78 2.74
N GLU A 144 5.72 10.88 3.78
CA GLU A 144 5.67 9.87 4.83
C GLU A 144 4.32 9.18 4.94
N GLY A 145 3.26 9.77 4.36
CA GLY A 145 1.90 9.29 4.57
C GLY A 145 1.45 9.47 6.01
N ALA A 146 0.19 9.14 6.29
CA ALA A 146 -0.38 9.28 7.62
C ALA A 146 0.30 8.35 8.64
N ILE A 147 0.65 7.14 8.23
CA ILE A 147 1.29 6.18 9.13
C ILE A 147 2.71 6.61 9.52
N GLY A 148 3.43 7.25 8.60
CA GLY A 148 4.75 7.81 8.89
C GLY A 148 4.71 9.00 9.84
N TYR A 149 3.57 9.72 9.89
CA TYR A 149 3.38 10.80 10.84
C TYR A 149 3.25 10.27 12.28
N PHE A 150 2.53 9.19 12.46
CA PHE A 150 2.35 8.56 13.76
C PHE A 150 3.53 7.62 14.11
#